data_96589dc5f3f707247169e11425c0f82b
#
_entry.id   96589dc5f3f707247169e11425c0f82b
#
_cell.length_a   1.000
_cell.length_b   1.000
_cell.length_c   1.000
_cell.angle_alpha   90.00
_cell.angle_beta   90.00
_cell.angle_gamma   90.00
#
_symmetry.space_group_name_H-M   'P 1'
#
loop_
_entity.id
_entity.type
_entity.pdbx_description
1 polymer ?
#
loop_
_entity_poly.entity_id
_entity_poly.type
_entity_poly.pdbx_seq_one_letter_code
_entity_poly.pdbx_strand_id
1 'polypeptide(L)'
;MLFEKLGIDTYTVMKSAKHKYNFQAHFPGPGVGGPCLPVNSYQYLNSSKKIDPDLLKLIQYARKINEKMPDYVIQLTSDAFKESNKYIKNSDILILGVSYKSNVKDIQLSPAEHIIRKFQNLGVNIHIYDPYFLSTDVFGIKVEENLDNILPKMDAVVIVTDHDEFKNIEISSFNKMENPILIDTRGIFDPISVKHHNIIFRGLGRGDF
;
A
#
# COMPACT_ATOMS: atom_id res chain seq x y z
N MET A 1 6.68 -10.75 -0.03
CA MET A 1 8.13 -10.82 -0.37
C MET A 1 8.65 -12.25 -0.59
N LEU A 2 8.73 -13.17 0.41
CA LEU A 2 9.19 -14.55 0.15
C LEU A 2 8.22 -15.33 -0.73
N PHE A 3 6.93 -15.34 -0.38
CA PHE A 3 5.90 -16.04 -1.14
C PHE A 3 5.80 -15.55 -2.59
N GLU A 4 5.88 -14.24 -2.81
CA GLU A 4 5.92 -13.66 -4.16
C GLU A 4 7.04 -14.25 -5.02
N LYS A 5 8.26 -14.35 -4.44
CA LYS A 5 9.42 -14.96 -5.13
C LYS A 5 9.25 -16.45 -5.41
N LEU A 6 8.38 -17.12 -4.68
CA LEU A 6 8.04 -18.54 -4.85
C LEU A 6 6.79 -18.74 -5.72
N GLY A 7 6.20 -17.66 -6.27
CA GLY A 7 4.95 -17.73 -7.03
C GLY A 7 3.74 -18.11 -6.17
N ILE A 8 3.80 -17.86 -4.85
CA ILE A 8 2.72 -18.21 -3.91
C ILE A 8 1.92 -16.97 -3.54
N ASP A 9 0.60 -17.05 -3.71
CA ASP A 9 -0.32 -15.98 -3.24
C ASP A 9 -0.52 -16.05 -1.72
N THR A 10 0.00 -15.06 -1.00
CA THR A 10 -0.12 -14.93 0.45
C THR A 10 -1.58 -14.87 0.91
N TYR A 11 -2.46 -14.23 0.15
CA TYR A 11 -3.87 -14.09 0.53
C TYR A 11 -4.59 -15.44 0.50
N THR A 12 -4.29 -16.29 -0.48
CA THR A 12 -4.82 -17.66 -0.55
C THR A 12 -4.34 -18.50 0.64
N VAL A 13 -3.06 -18.39 0.98
CA VAL A 13 -2.50 -19.07 2.16
C VAL A 13 -3.19 -18.59 3.45
N MET A 14 -3.33 -17.26 3.65
CA MET A 14 -3.97 -16.71 4.85
C MET A 14 -5.46 -17.07 4.95
N LYS A 15 -6.18 -17.04 3.82
CA LYS A 15 -7.58 -17.45 3.77
C LYS A 15 -7.74 -18.94 4.15
N SER A 16 -6.87 -19.81 3.65
CA SER A 16 -6.88 -21.24 4.01
C SER A 16 -6.52 -21.47 5.47
N ALA A 17 -5.49 -20.82 5.98
CA ALA A 17 -5.06 -20.94 7.37
C ALA A 17 -6.13 -20.42 8.38
N LYS A 18 -6.94 -19.43 7.99
CA LYS A 18 -8.02 -18.87 8.82
C LYS A 18 -9.07 -19.89 9.24
N HIS A 19 -9.19 -21.02 8.53
CA HIS A 19 -10.11 -22.09 8.92
C HIS A 19 -9.68 -22.81 10.21
N LYS A 20 -8.43 -22.65 10.64
CA LYS A 20 -7.96 -23.22 11.91
C LYS A 20 -8.42 -22.34 13.07
N TYR A 21 -9.05 -22.93 14.08
CA TYR A 21 -9.71 -22.23 15.19
C TYR A 21 -8.80 -21.29 16.01
N ASN A 22 -7.51 -21.58 16.06
CA ASN A 22 -6.52 -20.80 16.83
C ASN A 22 -5.58 -19.97 15.93
N PHE A 23 -5.94 -19.72 14.67
CA PHE A 23 -5.16 -18.91 13.74
C PHE A 23 -5.82 -17.55 13.52
N GLN A 24 -5.11 -16.49 13.89
CA GLN A 24 -5.51 -15.12 13.58
C GLN A 24 -4.80 -14.66 12.31
N ALA A 25 -5.57 -14.46 11.25
CA ALA A 25 -5.03 -14.04 9.97
C ALA A 25 -4.57 -12.57 9.99
N HIS A 26 -3.33 -12.33 9.59
CA HIS A 26 -2.78 -11.01 9.32
C HIS A 26 -2.37 -10.92 7.86
N PHE A 27 -2.96 -9.98 7.14
CA PHE A 27 -2.69 -9.81 5.71
C PHE A 27 -1.54 -8.84 5.46
N PRO A 28 -0.82 -8.97 4.33
CA PRO A 28 0.20 -8.02 3.93
C PRO A 28 -0.34 -6.59 3.81
N GLY A 29 0.54 -5.62 4.01
CA GLY A 29 0.22 -4.21 3.85
C GLY A 29 1.46 -3.35 3.64
N PRO A 30 1.30 -2.08 3.27
CA PRO A 30 2.40 -1.17 2.92
C PRO A 30 3.18 -0.67 4.15
N GLY A 31 2.81 -1.13 5.32
CA GLY A 31 3.35 -0.79 6.63
C GLY A 31 2.24 -0.68 7.66
N VAL A 32 2.61 -0.78 8.93
CA VAL A 32 1.71 -0.63 10.08
C VAL A 32 1.97 0.74 10.70
N GLY A 33 0.94 1.58 10.69
CA GLY A 33 0.92 2.90 11.30
C GLY A 33 0.11 2.94 12.61
N GLY A 34 -0.38 4.12 12.93
CA GLY A 34 -1.20 4.39 14.10
C GLY A 34 -0.42 4.69 15.37
N PRO A 35 -1.10 5.15 16.42
CA PRO A 35 -0.45 5.67 17.63
C PRO A 35 0.19 4.61 18.53
N CYS A 36 -0.30 3.37 18.50
CA CYS A 36 0.07 2.37 19.49
C CYS A 36 1.21 1.44 19.03
N LEU A 37 1.00 0.67 17.95
CA LEU A 37 1.93 -0.38 17.55
C LEU A 37 3.34 0.13 17.23
N PRO A 38 3.53 1.21 16.44
CA PRO A 38 4.86 1.76 16.20
C PRO A 38 5.50 2.27 17.49
N VAL A 39 4.79 3.08 18.28
CA VAL A 39 5.34 3.75 19.45
C VAL A 39 5.71 2.76 20.55
N ASN A 40 4.80 1.86 20.93
CA ASN A 40 5.04 0.88 22.00
C ASN A 40 6.21 -0.05 21.66
N SER A 41 6.34 -0.46 20.40
CA SER A 41 7.48 -1.27 19.95
C SER A 41 8.83 -0.60 20.27
N TYR A 42 8.95 0.71 20.02
CA TYR A 42 10.16 1.46 20.30
C TYR A 42 10.37 1.72 21.80
N GLN A 43 9.29 1.91 22.57
CA GLN A 43 9.39 2.02 24.02
C GLN A 43 10.00 0.75 24.64
N TYR A 44 9.52 -0.45 24.22
CA TYR A 44 10.09 -1.73 24.65
C TYR A 44 11.56 -1.87 24.23
N LEU A 45 11.89 -1.56 22.99
CA LEU A 45 13.27 -1.61 22.51
C LEU A 45 14.20 -0.68 23.29
N ASN A 46 13.75 0.53 23.63
CA ASN A 46 14.54 1.47 24.42
C ASN A 46 14.72 1.01 25.88
N SER A 47 13.70 0.40 26.47
CA SER A 47 13.79 -0.14 27.83
C SER A 47 14.75 -1.31 27.91
N SER A 48 14.75 -2.21 26.91
CA SER A 48 15.62 -3.39 26.89
C SER A 48 17.11 -3.05 26.73
N LYS A 49 17.45 -1.94 26.06
CA LYS A 49 18.85 -1.52 25.85
C LYS A 49 19.66 -1.36 27.13
N LYS A 50 19.00 -1.04 28.25
CA LYS A 50 19.63 -0.88 29.56
C LYS A 50 19.82 -2.19 30.34
N ILE A 51 19.10 -3.24 29.94
CA ILE A 51 19.09 -4.54 30.60
C ILE A 51 19.88 -5.56 29.78
N ASP A 52 19.41 -5.81 28.57
CA ASP A 52 20.02 -6.69 27.60
C ASP A 52 19.62 -6.24 26.18
N PRO A 53 20.56 -5.70 25.37
CA PRO A 53 20.27 -5.22 24.02
C PRO A 53 19.75 -6.30 23.07
N ASP A 54 20.01 -7.58 23.38
CA ASP A 54 19.68 -8.70 22.52
C ASP A 54 18.30 -9.31 22.80
N LEU A 55 17.73 -8.99 23.95
CA LEU A 55 16.47 -9.56 24.43
C LEU A 55 15.31 -9.38 23.47
N LEU A 56 15.24 -8.24 22.77
CA LEU A 56 14.14 -7.90 21.87
C LEU A 56 14.54 -7.83 20.40
N LYS A 57 15.54 -8.60 19.97
CA LYS A 57 15.98 -8.64 18.56
C LYS A 57 14.84 -8.95 17.58
N LEU A 58 13.90 -9.83 17.96
CA LEU A 58 12.74 -10.15 17.11
C LEU A 58 11.90 -8.90 16.83
N ILE A 59 11.58 -8.10 17.85
CA ILE A 59 10.83 -6.85 17.68
C ILE A 59 11.63 -5.86 16.82
N GLN A 60 12.92 -5.76 17.03
CA GLN A 60 13.79 -4.89 16.24
C GLN A 60 13.77 -5.25 14.75
N TYR A 61 13.88 -6.54 14.42
CA TYR A 61 13.82 -7.00 13.03
C TYR A 61 12.44 -6.82 12.43
N ALA A 62 11.36 -7.09 13.18
CA ALA A 62 10.00 -6.86 12.74
C ALA A 62 9.76 -5.38 12.39
N ARG A 63 10.25 -4.45 13.24
CA ARG A 63 10.17 -3.01 12.93
C ARG A 63 10.95 -2.64 11.68
N LYS A 64 12.19 -3.12 11.53
CA LYS A 64 13.01 -2.88 10.34
C LYS A 64 12.33 -3.36 9.05
N ILE A 65 11.69 -4.52 9.09
CA ILE A 65 10.93 -5.03 7.94
C ILE A 65 9.75 -4.11 7.64
N ASN A 66 8.96 -3.76 8.68
CA ASN A 66 7.80 -2.88 8.51
C ASN A 66 8.18 -1.52 7.91
N GLU A 67 9.26 -0.92 8.37
CA GLU A 67 9.75 0.40 7.90
C GLU A 67 10.28 0.37 6.46
N LYS A 68 10.65 -0.80 5.94
CA LYS A 68 11.05 -1.00 4.54
C LYS A 68 9.85 -1.25 3.60
N MET A 69 8.65 -1.46 4.13
CA MET A 69 7.49 -1.75 3.27
C MET A 69 7.15 -0.61 2.31
N PRO A 70 7.21 0.68 2.68
CA PRO A 70 7.06 1.77 1.74
C PRO A 70 8.06 1.70 0.57
N ASP A 71 9.35 1.37 0.84
CA ASP A 71 10.36 1.20 -0.22
C ASP A 71 9.97 0.08 -1.19
N TYR A 72 9.42 -1.00 -0.65
CA TYR A 72 8.97 -2.11 -1.46
C TYR A 72 7.78 -1.75 -2.36
N VAL A 73 6.85 -0.92 -1.87
CA VAL A 73 5.76 -0.37 -2.70
C VAL A 73 6.31 0.47 -3.86
N ILE A 74 7.30 1.33 -3.58
CA ILE A 74 7.98 2.12 -4.62
C ILE A 74 8.62 1.19 -5.67
N GLN A 75 9.29 0.13 -5.23
CA GLN A 75 9.91 -0.85 -6.13
C GLN A 75 8.87 -1.53 -7.02
N LEU A 76 7.77 -2.05 -6.45
CA LEU A 76 6.67 -2.67 -7.21
C LEU A 76 6.10 -1.71 -8.26
N THR A 77 5.91 -0.45 -7.88
CA THR A 77 5.42 0.58 -8.80
C THR A 77 6.42 0.83 -9.91
N SER A 78 7.71 1.00 -9.58
CA SER A 78 8.77 1.23 -10.56
C SER A 78 8.91 0.07 -11.57
N ASP A 79 8.73 -1.16 -11.10
CA ASP A 79 8.80 -2.34 -11.95
C ASP A 79 7.58 -2.43 -12.90
N ALA A 80 6.38 -2.01 -12.43
CA ALA A 80 5.21 -1.89 -13.30
C ALA A 80 5.38 -0.80 -14.38
N PHE A 81 5.98 0.34 -14.03
CA PHE A 81 6.32 1.39 -15.02
C PHE A 81 7.32 0.91 -16.08
N LYS A 82 8.33 0.13 -15.70
CA LYS A 82 9.27 -0.46 -16.67
C LYS A 82 8.55 -1.41 -17.63
N GLU A 83 7.63 -2.24 -17.12
CA GLU A 83 6.83 -3.14 -17.96
C GLU A 83 5.96 -2.38 -18.96
N SER A 84 5.41 -1.23 -18.56
CA SER A 84 4.62 -0.35 -19.45
C SER A 84 5.48 0.47 -20.43
N ASN A 85 6.82 0.33 -20.40
CA ASN A 85 7.76 1.17 -21.14
C ASN A 85 7.63 2.68 -20.85
N LYS A 86 7.14 3.04 -19.66
CA LYS A 86 7.03 4.42 -19.18
C LYS A 86 8.10 4.74 -18.15
N TYR A 87 8.45 6.03 -18.06
CA TYR A 87 9.30 6.55 -16.98
C TYR A 87 8.43 6.99 -15.82
N ILE A 88 8.82 6.59 -14.60
CA ILE A 88 8.10 6.99 -13.39
C ILE A 88 8.28 8.50 -13.09
N LYS A 89 9.40 9.10 -13.50
CA LYS A 89 9.64 10.53 -13.32
C LYS A 89 8.68 11.35 -14.16
N ASN A 90 8.09 12.39 -13.57
CA ASN A 90 7.05 13.26 -14.14
C ASN A 90 5.73 12.55 -14.47
N SER A 91 5.52 11.32 -13.96
CA SER A 91 4.22 10.66 -14.06
C SER A 91 3.24 11.17 -13.00
N ASP A 92 1.96 10.99 -13.26
CA ASP A 92 0.86 11.33 -12.35
C ASP A 92 0.38 10.04 -11.65
N ILE A 93 0.59 9.97 -10.33
CA ILE A 93 0.22 8.79 -9.52
C ILE A 93 -0.85 9.18 -8.50
N LEU A 94 -1.96 8.44 -8.52
CA LEU A 94 -3.03 8.56 -7.54
C LEU A 94 -2.81 7.61 -6.36
N ILE A 95 -2.77 8.17 -5.16
CA ILE A 95 -2.78 7.42 -3.91
C ILE A 95 -4.24 7.27 -3.44
N LEU A 96 -4.72 6.04 -3.33
CA LEU A 96 -6.01 5.72 -2.75
C LEU A 96 -5.86 5.38 -1.27
N GLY A 97 -6.36 6.27 -0.43
CA GLY A 97 -6.34 6.17 1.03
C GLY A 97 -5.04 6.64 1.67
N VAL A 98 -5.17 7.49 2.66
CA VAL A 98 -4.06 8.05 3.44
C VAL A 98 -4.14 7.73 4.92
N SER A 99 -5.26 7.22 5.39
CA SER A 99 -5.44 6.79 6.78
C SER A 99 -4.55 5.60 7.11
N TYR A 100 -4.11 5.49 8.38
CA TYR A 100 -3.32 4.33 8.80
C TYR A 100 -4.16 3.04 8.90
N LYS A 101 -5.48 3.16 8.94
CA LYS A 101 -6.45 2.06 9.03
C LYS A 101 -7.69 2.37 8.20
N SER A 102 -8.33 1.33 7.67
CA SER A 102 -9.59 1.44 6.91
C SER A 102 -10.72 2.07 7.73
N ASN A 103 -11.52 2.89 7.06
CA ASN A 103 -12.75 3.48 7.57
C ASN A 103 -12.57 4.39 8.81
N VAL A 104 -11.41 5.03 8.93
CA VAL A 104 -11.15 6.03 9.97
C VAL A 104 -10.50 7.28 9.37
N LYS A 105 -10.80 8.43 9.94
CA LYS A 105 -10.18 9.72 9.60
C LYS A 105 -8.97 9.97 10.49
N ASP A 106 -7.89 9.22 10.28
CA ASP A 106 -6.67 9.36 11.08
C ASP A 106 -5.43 8.97 10.25
N ILE A 107 -4.50 9.93 10.11
CA ILE A 107 -3.25 9.77 9.35
C ILE A 107 -2.02 9.55 10.25
N GLN A 108 -2.22 9.36 11.55
CA GLN A 108 -1.12 9.27 12.50
C GLN A 108 -0.17 8.12 12.16
N LEU A 109 1.09 8.44 11.88
CA LEU A 109 2.13 7.49 11.48
C LEU A 109 1.71 6.59 10.31
N SER A 110 0.84 7.10 9.43
CA SER A 110 0.42 6.34 8.25
C SER A 110 1.60 6.06 7.31
N PRO A 111 1.72 4.84 6.77
CA PRO A 111 2.72 4.51 5.75
C PRO A 111 2.54 5.32 4.46
N ALA A 112 1.35 5.88 4.23
CA ALA A 112 1.05 6.73 3.07
C ALA A 112 2.00 7.93 3.00
N GLU A 113 2.32 8.57 4.13
CA GLU A 113 3.24 9.71 4.14
C GLU A 113 4.62 9.34 3.59
N HIS A 114 5.19 8.22 4.03
CA HIS A 114 6.48 7.76 3.54
C HIS A 114 6.46 7.43 2.04
N ILE A 115 5.39 6.78 1.57
CA ILE A 115 5.20 6.44 0.16
C ILE A 115 5.12 7.71 -0.69
N ILE A 116 4.29 8.68 -0.28
CA ILE A 116 4.12 9.96 -0.97
C ILE A 116 5.45 10.71 -1.08
N ARG A 117 6.16 10.89 0.04
CA ARG A 117 7.44 11.60 0.04
C ARG A 117 8.49 10.93 -0.85
N LYS A 118 8.53 9.59 -0.88
CA LYS A 118 9.45 8.85 -1.74
C LYS A 118 9.13 9.03 -3.22
N PHE A 119 7.87 9.00 -3.62
CA PHE A 119 7.46 9.31 -4.99
C PHE A 119 7.79 10.75 -5.37
N GLN A 120 7.53 11.72 -4.49
CA GLN A 120 7.91 13.13 -4.73
C GLN A 120 9.43 13.27 -4.96
N ASN A 121 10.25 12.56 -4.18
CA ASN A 121 11.71 12.56 -4.35
C ASN A 121 12.16 11.93 -5.70
N LEU A 122 11.34 11.10 -6.31
CA LEU A 122 11.56 10.55 -7.66
C LEU A 122 11.06 11.49 -8.77
N GLY A 123 10.47 12.63 -8.41
CA GLY A 123 9.90 13.60 -9.34
C GLY A 123 8.54 13.19 -9.90
N VAL A 124 7.75 12.46 -9.13
CA VAL A 124 6.38 12.06 -9.45
C VAL A 124 5.40 13.14 -8.99
N ASN A 125 4.39 13.42 -9.81
CA ASN A 125 3.24 14.24 -9.44
C ASN A 125 2.25 13.38 -8.64
N ILE A 126 2.01 13.74 -7.38
CA ILE A 126 1.13 12.95 -6.50
C ILE A 126 -0.23 13.60 -6.40
N HIS A 127 -1.25 12.79 -6.62
CA HIS A 127 -2.65 13.04 -6.33
C HIS A 127 -3.13 12.12 -5.21
N ILE A 128 -4.07 12.58 -4.42
CA ILE A 128 -4.63 11.82 -3.29
C ILE A 128 -6.15 11.79 -3.43
N TYR A 129 -6.73 10.62 -3.28
CA TYR A 129 -8.16 10.48 -3.03
C TYR A 129 -8.39 9.63 -1.78
N ASP A 130 -9.12 10.20 -0.82
CA ASP A 130 -9.53 9.52 0.40
C ASP A 130 -10.90 10.08 0.82
N PRO A 131 -11.95 9.23 0.93
CA PRO A 131 -13.32 9.67 1.19
C PRO A 131 -13.48 10.36 2.54
N TYR A 132 -12.56 10.12 3.49
CA TYR A 132 -12.58 10.74 4.82
C TYR A 132 -11.91 12.11 4.87
N PHE A 133 -11.19 12.51 3.81
CA PHE A 133 -10.38 13.73 3.77
C PHE A 133 -10.71 14.65 2.58
N LEU A 134 -11.85 14.48 1.95
CA LEU A 134 -12.24 15.28 0.77
C LEU A 134 -12.04 16.77 1.01
N SER A 135 -11.51 17.48 0.01
CA SER A 135 -11.26 18.92 0.00
C SER A 135 -10.34 19.43 1.13
N THR A 136 -9.63 18.54 1.82
CA THR A 136 -8.65 18.91 2.86
C THR A 136 -7.22 18.74 2.34
N ASP A 137 -6.25 19.37 3.01
CA ASP A 137 -4.84 19.16 2.73
C ASP A 137 -4.29 18.03 3.62
N VAL A 138 -3.69 17.02 2.98
CA VAL A 138 -3.02 15.91 3.67
C VAL A 138 -1.60 15.80 3.15
N PHE A 139 -0.61 15.81 4.04
CA PHE A 139 0.82 15.76 3.73
C PHE A 139 1.28 16.86 2.76
N GLY A 140 0.57 18.02 2.73
CA GLY A 140 0.84 19.15 1.84
C GLY A 140 0.27 19.01 0.43
N ILE A 141 -0.66 18.10 0.23
CA ILE A 141 -1.36 17.86 -1.04
C ILE A 141 -2.86 17.96 -0.79
N LYS A 142 -3.55 18.72 -1.65
CA LYS A 142 -5.02 18.80 -1.61
C LYS A 142 -5.62 17.48 -2.03
N VAL A 143 -6.53 16.95 -1.22
CA VAL A 143 -7.25 15.70 -1.53
C VAL A 143 -8.32 15.97 -2.58
N GLU A 144 -8.36 15.13 -3.60
CA GLU A 144 -9.31 15.20 -4.71
C GLU A 144 -10.73 14.92 -4.24
N GLU A 145 -11.71 15.58 -4.86
CA GLU A 145 -13.12 15.48 -4.47
C GLU A 145 -13.87 14.35 -5.21
N ASN A 146 -13.39 14.00 -6.40
CA ASN A 146 -14.08 13.06 -7.27
C ASN A 146 -13.10 12.13 -7.99
N LEU A 147 -13.22 10.85 -7.70
CA LEU A 147 -12.36 9.81 -8.27
C LEU A 147 -12.52 9.69 -9.79
N ASP A 148 -13.75 9.76 -10.30
CA ASP A 148 -14.03 9.61 -11.71
C ASP A 148 -13.44 10.72 -12.58
N ASN A 149 -13.29 11.92 -12.02
CA ASN A 149 -12.72 13.07 -12.71
C ASN A 149 -11.20 13.04 -12.77
N ILE A 150 -10.55 12.46 -11.75
CA ILE A 150 -9.09 12.43 -11.66
C ILE A 150 -8.51 11.19 -12.35
N LEU A 151 -9.17 10.06 -12.26
CA LEU A 151 -8.66 8.77 -12.73
C LEU A 151 -8.19 8.77 -14.19
N PRO A 152 -8.90 9.40 -15.17
CA PRO A 152 -8.44 9.43 -16.56
C PRO A 152 -7.10 10.15 -16.80
N LYS A 153 -6.65 10.94 -15.85
CA LYS A 153 -5.41 11.73 -15.94
C LYS A 153 -4.20 11.02 -15.35
N MET A 154 -4.41 9.87 -14.74
CA MET A 154 -3.39 9.17 -13.97
C MET A 154 -2.62 8.16 -14.83
N ASP A 155 -1.34 8.01 -14.54
CA ASP A 155 -0.50 6.94 -15.08
C ASP A 155 -0.57 5.68 -14.24
N ALA A 156 -0.77 5.83 -12.93
CA ALA A 156 -0.89 4.71 -12.02
C ALA A 156 -1.78 5.03 -10.81
N VAL A 157 -2.34 3.97 -10.22
CA VAL A 157 -3.06 4.00 -8.95
C VAL A 157 -2.34 3.12 -7.95
N VAL A 158 -2.10 3.64 -6.74
CA VAL A 158 -1.51 2.91 -5.61
C VAL A 158 -2.50 2.91 -4.45
N ILE A 159 -3.02 1.74 -4.10
CA ILE A 159 -3.94 1.58 -2.97
C ILE A 159 -3.12 1.40 -1.71
N VAL A 160 -3.22 2.33 -0.76
CA VAL A 160 -2.48 2.29 0.51
C VAL A 160 -3.39 1.93 1.67
N THR A 161 -4.64 2.39 1.67
CA THR A 161 -5.64 2.05 2.68
C THR A 161 -6.84 1.37 2.02
N ASP A 162 -7.37 0.33 2.67
CA ASP A 162 -8.48 -0.49 2.16
C ASP A 162 -9.84 -0.03 2.69
N HIS A 163 -10.22 1.23 2.41
CA HIS A 163 -11.56 1.72 2.71
C HIS A 163 -12.63 0.87 1.99
N ASP A 164 -13.79 0.70 2.60
CA ASP A 164 -14.87 -0.10 2.02
C ASP A 164 -15.36 0.47 0.67
N GLU A 165 -15.29 1.78 0.49
CA GLU A 165 -15.59 2.43 -0.77
C GLU A 165 -14.69 1.94 -1.91
N PHE A 166 -13.41 1.70 -1.65
CA PHE A 166 -12.48 1.22 -2.67
C PHE A 166 -12.74 -0.22 -3.09
N LYS A 167 -13.31 -1.04 -2.20
CA LYS A 167 -13.70 -2.42 -2.51
C LYS A 167 -14.88 -2.50 -3.49
N ASN A 168 -15.64 -1.40 -3.62
CA ASN A 168 -16.77 -1.28 -4.52
C ASN A 168 -16.40 -0.65 -5.88
N ILE A 169 -15.14 -0.25 -6.10
CA ILE A 169 -14.69 0.25 -7.39
C ILE A 169 -14.69 -0.89 -8.40
N GLU A 170 -15.41 -0.72 -9.49
CA GLU A 170 -15.37 -1.66 -10.60
C GLU A 170 -13.98 -1.63 -11.28
N ILE A 171 -13.39 -2.80 -11.54
CA ILE A 171 -12.06 -2.92 -12.16
C ILE A 171 -12.03 -2.21 -13.53
N SER A 172 -13.11 -2.26 -14.27
CA SER A 172 -13.27 -1.56 -15.56
C SER A 172 -13.07 -0.04 -15.47
N SER A 173 -13.30 0.55 -14.30
CA SER A 173 -13.10 2.00 -14.10
C SER A 173 -11.64 2.42 -14.28
N PHE A 174 -10.67 1.53 -13.98
CA PHE A 174 -9.26 1.81 -14.20
C PHE A 174 -8.87 1.89 -15.68
N ASN A 175 -9.67 1.33 -16.58
CA ASN A 175 -9.47 1.45 -18.03
C ASN A 175 -9.76 2.87 -18.57
N LYS A 176 -10.21 3.80 -17.74
CA LYS A 176 -10.25 5.23 -18.06
C LYS A 176 -8.84 5.83 -18.18
N MET A 177 -7.84 5.23 -17.56
CA MET A 177 -6.43 5.57 -17.75
C MET A 177 -5.94 5.07 -19.12
N GLU A 178 -5.02 5.81 -19.75
CA GLU A 178 -4.51 5.44 -21.07
C GLU A 178 -3.74 4.11 -21.08
N ASN A 179 -2.89 3.88 -20.10
CA ASN A 179 -2.15 2.62 -19.91
C ASN A 179 -2.20 2.27 -18.42
N PRO A 180 -3.27 1.59 -17.98
CA PRO A 180 -3.58 1.47 -16.57
C PRO A 180 -2.55 0.62 -15.81
N ILE A 181 -1.98 1.21 -14.75
CA ILE A 181 -1.13 0.54 -13.76
C ILE A 181 -1.86 0.58 -12.42
N LEU A 182 -2.06 -0.59 -11.82
CA LEU A 182 -2.69 -0.74 -10.50
C LEU A 182 -1.77 -1.45 -9.53
N ILE A 183 -1.42 -0.77 -8.45
CA ILE A 183 -0.63 -1.32 -7.33
C ILE A 183 -1.55 -1.51 -6.13
N ASP A 184 -1.87 -2.75 -5.82
CA ASP A 184 -2.75 -3.11 -4.71
C ASP A 184 -1.94 -3.61 -3.52
N THR A 185 -1.72 -2.74 -2.53
CA THR A 185 -0.96 -3.11 -1.34
C THR A 185 -1.83 -3.76 -0.25
N ARG A 186 -3.13 -3.86 -0.47
CA ARG A 186 -4.12 -4.31 0.52
C ARG A 186 -4.88 -5.58 0.11
N GLY A 187 -4.70 -6.04 -1.13
CA GLY A 187 -5.35 -7.23 -1.65
C GLY A 187 -6.86 -7.09 -1.84
N ILE A 188 -7.29 -5.89 -2.22
CA ILE A 188 -8.69 -5.57 -2.48
C ILE A 188 -9.19 -6.30 -3.72
N PHE A 189 -8.37 -6.32 -4.78
CA PHE A 189 -8.75 -6.86 -6.07
C PHE A 189 -8.20 -8.28 -6.30
N ASP A 190 -8.97 -9.06 -7.04
CA ASP A 190 -8.53 -10.35 -7.52
C ASP A 190 -7.58 -10.18 -8.72
N PRO A 191 -6.33 -10.70 -8.65
CA PRO A 191 -5.34 -10.52 -9.71
C PRO A 191 -5.78 -11.03 -11.09
N ILE A 192 -6.50 -12.16 -11.13
CA ILE A 192 -6.97 -12.76 -12.37
C ILE A 192 -7.99 -11.83 -13.03
N SER A 193 -8.93 -11.33 -12.24
CA SER A 193 -9.94 -10.39 -12.73
C SER A 193 -9.32 -9.09 -13.27
N VAL A 194 -8.29 -8.56 -12.58
CA VAL A 194 -7.59 -7.35 -13.04
C VAL A 194 -6.87 -7.57 -14.37
N LYS A 195 -6.19 -8.72 -14.54
CA LYS A 195 -5.50 -9.06 -15.79
C LYS A 195 -6.44 -9.16 -16.99
N HIS A 196 -7.66 -9.66 -16.80
CA HIS A 196 -8.65 -9.74 -17.88
C HIS A 196 -9.05 -8.35 -18.43
N HIS A 197 -8.76 -7.28 -17.69
CA HIS A 197 -9.00 -5.89 -18.11
C HIS A 197 -7.75 -5.22 -18.75
N ASN A 198 -6.69 -5.98 -19.06
CA ASN A 198 -5.43 -5.47 -19.61
C ASN A 198 -4.76 -4.39 -18.73
N ILE A 199 -4.89 -4.51 -17.43
CA ILE A 199 -4.28 -3.61 -16.45
C ILE A 199 -2.94 -4.22 -15.99
N ILE A 200 -1.86 -3.46 -16.00
CA ILE A 200 -0.60 -3.87 -15.39
C ILE A 200 -0.80 -3.87 -13.88
N PHE A 201 -0.79 -5.04 -13.29
CA PHE A 201 -1.11 -5.24 -11.88
C PHE A 201 0.11 -5.68 -11.07
N ARG A 202 0.28 -5.08 -9.90
CA ARG A 202 1.17 -5.58 -8.86
C ARG A 202 0.46 -5.58 -7.53
N GLY A 203 0.48 -6.70 -6.84
CA GLY A 203 -0.13 -6.86 -5.51
C GLY A 203 0.92 -7.23 -4.47
N LEU A 204 0.86 -6.59 -3.31
CA LEU A 204 1.71 -6.92 -2.18
C LEU A 204 1.36 -8.33 -1.66
N GLY A 205 2.33 -9.23 -1.60
CA GLY A 205 2.08 -10.62 -1.20
C GLY A 205 1.42 -11.49 -2.27
N ARG A 206 1.27 -10.97 -3.48
CA ARG A 206 0.78 -11.75 -4.62
C ARG A 206 1.96 -12.41 -5.34
N GLY A 207 1.84 -13.67 -5.70
CA GLY A 207 2.79 -14.33 -6.59
C GLY A 207 2.70 -13.80 -8.02
N ASP A 208 3.59 -14.25 -8.87
CA ASP A 208 3.51 -13.97 -10.31
C ASP A 208 2.27 -14.66 -10.88
N PHE A 209 1.32 -13.89 -11.35
CA PHE A 209 0.14 -14.37 -12.06
C PHE A 209 0.21 -13.99 -13.54
#